data_33af840f319d9a7bc0b9c255cfed4e1e
#
_entry.id   33af840f319d9a7bc0b9c255cfed4e1e
#
_cell.length_a   1.000
_cell.length_b   1.000
_cell.length_c   1.000
_cell.angle_alpha   90.00
_cell.angle_beta   90.00
_cell.angle_gamma   90.00
#
_symmetry.space_group_name_H-M   'P 1'
#
loop_
_entity.id
_entity.type
_entity.pdbx_description
1 polymer ?
#
loop_
_entity_poly.entity_id
_entity_poly.type
_entity_poly.pdbx_seq_one_letter_code
_entity_poly.pdbx_strand_id
1 'polypeptide(L)'
;MATKKIIAVIGATGAQGGGVSRAILKDKKGEFAVRAITRDPKSDKAKVLRELGAEVVQGDVDDEKGLERAYQGAYGVFAVTPFWAHFSADKEIVQATNQAKAAKQAGVKHVVWSTLEDTRKWVPLSDDRMPTLQGKYKVPHFDGKGEADKVFRSLGVPTTFLVTSFYWENFIYFGMGPKKGPDGKLAITMPMGDKKVASIAVDDIGKVAYAIFKRPDLIGKTVGIAGAHLSGAEMAKSLSKALGQEVRYNAIPPETYRSFGFPGADDLGNMFQFDRDFEQAALAARPLEGTRALNPELQSFDQWLAKNKDRIPLE
;
A
#
# COMPACT_ATOMS: atom_id res chain seq x y z
N MET A 1 -14.93 -24.51 -21.09
CA MET A 1 -14.59 -23.83 -19.82
C MET A 1 -15.18 -22.43 -19.88
N ALA A 2 -15.78 -21.92 -18.81
CA ALA A 2 -16.29 -20.55 -18.78
C ALA A 2 -15.12 -19.55 -18.97
N THR A 3 -15.34 -18.50 -19.74
CA THR A 3 -14.35 -17.44 -19.94
C THR A 3 -14.11 -16.71 -18.61
N LYS A 4 -12.85 -16.62 -18.18
CA LYS A 4 -12.51 -15.94 -16.93
C LYS A 4 -12.79 -14.45 -17.03
N LYS A 5 -13.27 -13.85 -15.92
CA LYS A 5 -13.41 -12.40 -15.78
C LYS A 5 -12.04 -11.74 -15.66
N ILE A 6 -11.78 -10.68 -16.40
CA ILE A 6 -10.50 -10.00 -16.40
C ILE A 6 -10.45 -9.00 -15.22
N ILE A 7 -9.38 -9.07 -14.42
CA ILE A 7 -9.00 -8.02 -13.48
C ILE A 7 -7.81 -7.26 -14.07
N ALA A 8 -8.01 -6.00 -14.39
CA ALA A 8 -6.96 -5.09 -14.81
C ALA A 8 -6.23 -4.57 -13.58
N VAL A 9 -4.90 -4.74 -13.54
CA VAL A 9 -4.09 -4.44 -12.35
C VAL A 9 -3.11 -3.33 -12.68
N ILE A 10 -3.33 -2.13 -12.11
CA ILE A 10 -2.38 -1.01 -12.22
C ILE A 10 -1.14 -1.31 -11.38
N GLY A 11 0.02 -0.90 -11.89
CA GLY A 11 1.29 -1.12 -11.21
C GLY A 11 1.61 -2.61 -10.99
N ALA A 12 1.24 -3.47 -11.94
CA ALA A 12 1.36 -4.93 -11.84
C ALA A 12 2.82 -5.41 -11.62
N THR A 13 3.81 -4.62 -12.00
CA THR A 13 5.24 -4.88 -11.76
C THR A 13 5.76 -4.29 -10.43
N GLY A 14 4.92 -3.55 -9.71
CA GLY A 14 5.25 -2.91 -8.43
C GLY A 14 4.87 -3.78 -7.22
N ALA A 15 4.90 -3.17 -6.03
CA ALA A 15 4.62 -3.85 -4.76
C ALA A 15 3.18 -4.39 -4.71
N GLN A 16 2.19 -3.52 -4.54
CA GLN A 16 0.79 -3.93 -4.37
C GLN A 16 0.23 -4.65 -5.61
N GLY A 17 0.32 -4.01 -6.80
CA GLY A 17 -0.20 -4.60 -8.04
C GLY A 17 0.47 -5.93 -8.40
N GLY A 18 1.76 -6.08 -8.10
CA GLY A 18 2.46 -7.36 -8.24
C GLY A 18 1.91 -8.44 -7.29
N GLY A 19 1.62 -8.07 -6.05
CA GLY A 19 0.97 -8.95 -5.07
C GLY A 19 -0.41 -9.42 -5.55
N VAL A 20 -1.23 -8.49 -6.04
CA VAL A 20 -2.57 -8.80 -6.61
C VAL A 20 -2.45 -9.74 -7.81
N SER A 21 -1.55 -9.42 -8.74
CA SER A 21 -1.33 -10.25 -9.94
C SER A 21 -0.93 -11.67 -9.57
N ARG A 22 0.03 -11.83 -8.65
CA ARG A 22 0.45 -13.15 -8.17
C ARG A 22 -0.66 -13.92 -7.47
N ALA A 23 -1.46 -13.25 -6.64
CA ALA A 23 -2.57 -13.88 -5.92
C ALA A 23 -3.61 -14.48 -6.90
N ILE A 24 -3.99 -13.72 -7.93
CA ILE A 24 -4.93 -14.19 -8.97
C ILE A 24 -4.31 -15.31 -9.80
N LEU A 25 -3.06 -15.13 -10.28
CA LEU A 25 -2.39 -16.10 -11.16
C LEU A 25 -2.11 -17.44 -10.48
N LYS A 26 -1.93 -17.45 -9.15
CA LYS A 26 -1.75 -18.67 -8.36
C LYS A 26 -3.01 -19.52 -8.33
N ASP A 27 -4.19 -18.92 -8.34
CA ASP A 27 -5.48 -19.64 -8.37
C ASP A 27 -5.88 -20.05 -9.79
N LYS A 28 -5.26 -21.13 -10.30
CA LYS A 28 -5.49 -21.62 -11.66
C LYS A 28 -6.96 -21.99 -11.94
N LYS A 29 -7.73 -22.39 -10.91
CA LYS A 29 -9.14 -22.78 -11.01
C LYS A 29 -10.09 -21.61 -10.73
N GLY A 30 -9.58 -20.47 -10.27
CA GLY A 30 -10.36 -19.27 -9.96
C GLY A 30 -11.03 -18.66 -11.20
N GLU A 31 -12.04 -17.84 -10.94
CA GLU A 31 -12.87 -17.19 -11.96
C GLU A 31 -12.22 -15.99 -12.65
N PHE A 32 -11.04 -15.53 -12.15
CA PHE A 32 -10.39 -14.33 -12.67
C PHE A 32 -9.13 -14.63 -13.49
N ALA A 33 -8.85 -13.75 -14.45
CA ALA A 33 -7.60 -13.65 -15.20
C ALA A 33 -7.00 -12.26 -14.97
N VAL A 34 -5.67 -12.14 -15.13
CA VAL A 34 -4.95 -10.88 -14.94
C VAL A 34 -4.68 -10.20 -16.27
N ARG A 35 -5.08 -8.92 -16.37
CA ARG A 35 -4.49 -7.97 -17.31
C ARG A 35 -3.54 -7.09 -16.54
N ALA A 36 -2.24 -7.34 -16.66
CA ALA A 36 -1.17 -6.62 -15.99
C ALA A 36 -0.87 -5.31 -16.73
N ILE A 37 -1.13 -4.18 -16.11
CA ILE A 37 -0.89 -2.85 -16.69
C ILE A 37 0.42 -2.30 -16.15
N THR A 38 1.33 -1.94 -17.06
CA THR A 38 2.65 -1.41 -16.74
C THR A 38 3.09 -0.38 -17.78
N ARG A 39 3.92 0.59 -17.37
CA ARG A 39 4.53 1.56 -18.29
C ARG A 39 5.52 0.90 -19.26
N ASP A 40 6.22 -0.14 -18.77
CA ASP A 40 7.18 -0.92 -19.58
C ASP A 40 6.78 -2.40 -19.67
N PRO A 41 6.05 -2.79 -20.74
CA PRO A 41 5.69 -4.19 -20.99
C PRO A 41 6.85 -5.10 -21.33
N LYS A 42 8.04 -4.54 -21.61
CA LYS A 42 9.24 -5.29 -21.99
C LYS A 42 10.15 -5.59 -20.79
N SER A 43 9.89 -5.00 -19.63
CA SER A 43 10.68 -5.24 -18.41
C SER A 43 10.68 -6.72 -18.01
N ASP A 44 11.74 -7.17 -17.32
CA ASP A 44 11.83 -8.55 -16.87
C ASP A 44 10.69 -8.94 -15.91
N LYS A 45 10.25 -8.00 -15.06
CA LYS A 45 9.07 -8.22 -14.20
C LYS A 45 7.79 -8.44 -15.02
N ALA A 46 7.63 -7.73 -16.14
CA ALA A 46 6.49 -7.91 -17.04
C ALA A 46 6.56 -9.25 -17.80
N LYS A 47 7.77 -9.68 -18.20
CA LYS A 47 7.99 -10.99 -18.81
C LYS A 47 7.57 -12.13 -17.87
N VAL A 48 8.00 -12.07 -16.60
CA VAL A 48 7.61 -13.05 -15.57
C VAL A 48 6.09 -13.12 -15.42
N LEU A 49 5.38 -11.98 -15.40
CA LEU A 49 3.91 -11.99 -15.32
C LEU A 49 3.26 -12.66 -16.54
N ARG A 50 3.82 -12.44 -17.74
CA ARG A 50 3.35 -13.07 -18.97
C ARG A 50 3.56 -14.57 -18.94
N GLU A 51 4.72 -15.04 -18.49
CA GLU A 51 5.03 -16.47 -18.33
C GLU A 51 4.10 -17.16 -17.32
N LEU A 52 3.67 -16.42 -16.28
CA LEU A 52 2.67 -16.90 -15.33
C LEU A 52 1.24 -16.92 -15.89
N GLY A 53 1.01 -16.37 -17.09
CA GLY A 53 -0.26 -16.38 -17.79
C GLY A 53 -1.06 -15.09 -17.72
N ALA A 54 -0.43 -13.94 -17.38
CA ALA A 54 -1.08 -12.64 -17.46
C ALA A 54 -1.09 -12.10 -18.91
N GLU A 55 -2.17 -11.44 -19.29
CA GLU A 55 -2.15 -10.50 -20.41
C GLU A 55 -1.38 -9.25 -19.96
N VAL A 56 -0.29 -8.88 -20.65
CA VAL A 56 0.49 -7.70 -20.30
C VAL A 56 0.24 -6.60 -21.32
N VAL A 57 -0.27 -5.46 -20.86
CA VAL A 57 -0.58 -4.29 -21.67
C VAL A 57 0.16 -3.05 -21.17
N GLN A 58 0.42 -2.12 -22.08
CA GLN A 58 0.98 -0.82 -21.71
C GLN A 58 -0.13 0.09 -21.18
N GLY A 59 0.17 0.83 -20.10
CA GLY A 59 -0.69 1.89 -19.59
C GLY A 59 0.06 2.77 -18.61
N ASP A 60 -0.32 4.04 -18.58
CA ASP A 60 0.20 5.05 -17.67
C ASP A 60 -0.98 5.72 -16.95
N VAL A 61 -0.86 5.93 -15.65
CA VAL A 61 -1.87 6.63 -14.84
C VAL A 61 -2.00 8.12 -15.19
N ASP A 62 -1.04 8.67 -15.90
CA ASP A 62 -1.08 10.03 -16.45
C ASP A 62 -1.86 10.10 -17.79
N ASP A 63 -2.19 8.95 -18.43
CA ASP A 63 -2.95 8.89 -19.71
C ASP A 63 -4.36 8.29 -19.50
N GLU A 64 -5.36 9.15 -19.25
CA GLU A 64 -6.76 8.74 -19.05
C GLU A 64 -7.28 7.87 -20.21
N LYS A 65 -6.99 8.27 -21.47
CA LYS A 65 -7.46 7.54 -22.66
C LYS A 65 -6.75 6.20 -22.87
N GLY A 66 -5.47 6.13 -22.54
CA GLY A 66 -4.72 4.87 -22.51
C GLY A 66 -5.27 3.91 -21.46
N LEU A 67 -5.61 4.41 -20.28
CA LEU A 67 -6.25 3.60 -19.23
C LEU A 67 -7.65 3.12 -19.66
N GLU A 68 -8.46 3.96 -20.29
CA GLU A 68 -9.77 3.56 -20.81
C GLU A 68 -9.63 2.34 -21.74
N ARG A 69 -8.70 2.41 -22.71
CA ARG A 69 -8.41 1.29 -23.61
C ARG A 69 -7.92 0.05 -22.86
N ALA A 70 -7.04 0.24 -21.88
CA ALA A 70 -6.49 -0.85 -21.08
C ALA A 70 -7.57 -1.54 -20.18
N TYR A 71 -8.63 -0.82 -19.80
CA TYR A 71 -9.74 -1.35 -18.99
C TYR A 71 -10.87 -1.97 -19.82
N GLN A 72 -10.89 -1.79 -21.14
CA GLN A 72 -11.96 -2.36 -21.99
C GLN A 72 -12.12 -3.87 -21.77
N GLY A 73 -13.37 -4.29 -21.51
CA GLY A 73 -13.71 -5.68 -21.24
C GLY A 73 -13.25 -6.23 -19.88
N ALA A 74 -12.62 -5.41 -19.03
CA ALA A 74 -12.29 -5.83 -17.68
C ALA A 74 -13.56 -5.84 -16.80
N TYR A 75 -13.70 -6.90 -16.00
CA TYR A 75 -14.70 -6.97 -14.95
C TYR A 75 -14.34 -6.05 -13.78
N GLY A 76 -13.07 -6.07 -13.38
CA GLY A 76 -12.60 -5.29 -12.25
C GLY A 76 -11.25 -4.62 -12.51
N VAL A 77 -10.97 -3.61 -11.69
CA VAL A 77 -9.70 -2.87 -11.71
C VAL A 77 -9.13 -2.80 -10.31
N PHE A 78 -7.87 -3.21 -10.14
CA PHE A 78 -7.08 -2.80 -8.99
C PHE A 78 -6.41 -1.48 -9.31
N ALA A 79 -6.82 -0.42 -8.63
CA ALA A 79 -6.36 0.95 -8.84
C ALA A 79 -5.42 1.38 -7.72
N VAL A 80 -4.27 1.96 -8.10
CA VAL A 80 -3.26 2.47 -7.17
C VAL A 80 -2.46 3.59 -7.85
N THR A 81 -1.94 4.52 -7.08
CA THR A 81 -1.12 5.64 -7.55
C THR A 81 0.31 5.54 -7.00
N PRO A 82 1.34 5.95 -7.79
CA PRO A 82 2.74 5.85 -7.40
C PRO A 82 3.24 7.13 -6.72
N PHE A 83 2.70 7.51 -5.55
CA PHE A 83 3.08 8.74 -4.83
C PHE A 83 4.59 8.95 -4.76
N TRP A 84 5.34 7.92 -4.37
CA TRP A 84 6.80 7.98 -4.17
C TRP A 84 7.61 8.16 -5.46
N ALA A 85 6.95 8.18 -6.63
CA ALA A 85 7.60 8.52 -7.90
C ALA A 85 7.63 10.03 -8.18
N HIS A 86 6.78 10.81 -7.51
CA HIS A 86 6.64 12.25 -7.78
C HIS A 86 6.45 13.11 -6.53
N PHE A 87 6.16 12.54 -5.36
CA PHE A 87 6.02 13.21 -4.08
C PHE A 87 4.99 14.35 -4.07
N SER A 88 3.93 14.28 -4.86
CA SER A 88 2.90 15.32 -4.99
C SER A 88 1.51 14.76 -4.74
N ALA A 89 0.83 15.25 -3.70
CA ALA A 89 -0.55 14.87 -3.41
C ALA A 89 -1.52 15.35 -4.51
N ASP A 90 -1.29 16.53 -5.08
CA ASP A 90 -2.13 17.02 -6.19
C ASP A 90 -2.00 16.13 -7.43
N LYS A 91 -0.78 15.71 -7.78
CA LYS A 91 -0.58 14.77 -8.89
C LYS A 91 -1.23 13.42 -8.62
N GLU A 92 -1.18 12.94 -7.40
CA GLU A 92 -1.83 11.69 -7.00
C GLU A 92 -3.35 11.76 -7.20
N ILE A 93 -3.98 12.89 -6.84
CA ILE A 93 -5.41 13.12 -7.06
C ILE A 93 -5.75 13.13 -8.56
N VAL A 94 -4.91 13.75 -9.39
CA VAL A 94 -5.09 13.74 -10.86
C VAL A 94 -5.00 12.30 -11.40
N GLN A 95 -4.00 11.55 -11.00
CA GLN A 95 -3.81 10.15 -11.44
C GLN A 95 -4.95 9.24 -10.98
N ALA A 96 -5.46 9.43 -9.76
CA ALA A 96 -6.64 8.72 -9.27
C ALA A 96 -7.90 9.10 -10.06
N THR A 97 -8.04 10.39 -10.41
CA THR A 97 -9.15 10.90 -11.24
C THR A 97 -9.14 10.25 -12.63
N ASN A 98 -7.98 10.16 -13.27
CA ASN A 98 -7.83 9.48 -14.57
C ASN A 98 -8.28 8.01 -14.48
N GLN A 99 -7.84 7.30 -13.43
CA GLN A 99 -8.23 5.90 -13.21
C GLN A 99 -9.74 5.75 -12.98
N ALA A 100 -10.35 6.63 -12.18
CA ALA A 100 -11.78 6.60 -11.89
C ALA A 100 -12.63 6.88 -13.14
N LYS A 101 -12.25 7.89 -13.93
CA LYS A 101 -12.93 8.22 -15.19
C LYS A 101 -12.79 7.07 -16.21
N ALA A 102 -11.59 6.54 -16.40
CA ALA A 102 -11.33 5.41 -17.28
C ALA A 102 -12.15 4.17 -16.88
N ALA A 103 -12.24 3.86 -15.57
CA ALA A 103 -13.04 2.75 -15.07
C ALA A 103 -14.54 2.95 -15.34
N LYS A 104 -15.05 4.19 -15.18
CA LYS A 104 -16.44 4.55 -15.50
C LYS A 104 -16.72 4.36 -16.99
N GLN A 105 -15.86 4.90 -17.86
CA GLN A 105 -16.03 4.83 -19.32
C GLN A 105 -15.96 3.39 -19.84
N ALA A 106 -15.06 2.56 -19.30
CA ALA A 106 -14.95 1.16 -19.63
C ALA A 106 -16.08 0.28 -19.05
N GLY A 107 -16.95 0.83 -18.23
CA GLY A 107 -18.07 0.11 -17.61
C GLY A 107 -17.64 -0.97 -16.62
N VAL A 108 -16.52 -0.77 -15.93
CA VAL A 108 -15.97 -1.68 -14.92
C VAL A 108 -16.98 -1.92 -13.80
N LYS A 109 -17.11 -3.18 -13.36
CA LYS A 109 -18.12 -3.62 -12.39
C LYS A 109 -17.63 -3.58 -10.94
N HIS A 110 -16.31 -3.58 -10.71
CA HIS A 110 -15.74 -3.51 -9.37
C HIS A 110 -14.33 -2.91 -9.42
N VAL A 111 -14.13 -1.79 -8.77
CA VAL A 111 -12.81 -1.19 -8.54
C VAL A 111 -12.39 -1.47 -7.10
N VAL A 112 -11.17 -1.98 -6.90
CA VAL A 112 -10.50 -1.98 -5.60
C VAL A 112 -9.48 -0.85 -5.63
N TRP A 113 -9.80 0.25 -4.96
CA TRP A 113 -8.95 1.44 -4.88
C TRP A 113 -8.08 1.39 -3.64
N SER A 114 -6.75 1.35 -3.82
CA SER A 114 -5.79 1.40 -2.72
C SER A 114 -5.68 2.83 -2.21
N THR A 115 -6.23 3.07 -1.04
CA THR A 115 -6.35 4.39 -0.42
C THR A 115 -5.78 4.46 0.99
N LEU A 116 -5.82 5.64 1.58
CA LEU A 116 -5.46 5.94 2.96
C LEU A 116 -6.41 7.04 3.50
N GLU A 117 -6.32 7.34 4.78
CA GLU A 117 -7.14 8.35 5.43
C GLU A 117 -6.76 9.79 5.02
N ASP A 118 -7.71 10.70 4.97
CA ASP A 118 -7.45 12.13 5.00
C ASP A 118 -7.16 12.55 6.45
N THR A 119 -5.90 12.69 6.80
CA THR A 119 -5.44 12.96 8.18
C THR A 119 -5.87 14.31 8.71
N ARG A 120 -6.26 15.25 7.82
CA ARG A 120 -6.76 16.59 8.18
C ARG A 120 -8.07 16.56 8.96
N LYS A 121 -8.76 15.41 8.99
CA LYS A 121 -9.93 15.17 9.85
C LYS A 121 -9.57 15.10 11.34
N TRP A 122 -8.33 14.72 11.66
CA TRP A 122 -7.78 14.61 13.02
C TRP A 122 -6.82 15.74 13.33
N VAL A 123 -6.06 16.17 12.33
CA VAL A 123 -5.05 17.23 12.44
C VAL A 123 -5.39 18.33 11.44
N PRO A 124 -6.32 19.26 11.77
CA PRO A 124 -6.68 20.34 10.85
C PRO A 124 -5.47 21.22 10.54
N LEU A 125 -5.52 21.98 9.44
CA LEU A 125 -4.38 22.80 8.98
C LEU A 125 -3.94 23.83 10.00
N SER A 126 -4.85 24.27 10.88
CA SER A 126 -4.56 25.18 12.00
C SER A 126 -3.86 24.54 13.20
N ASP A 127 -3.64 23.23 13.19
CA ASP A 127 -2.97 22.52 14.28
C ASP A 127 -1.46 22.47 14.02
N ASP A 128 -0.71 23.26 14.77
CA ASP A 128 0.75 23.40 14.61
C ASP A 128 1.58 22.27 15.23
N ARG A 129 0.95 21.27 15.88
CA ARG A 129 1.65 20.08 16.40
C ARG A 129 2.31 19.27 15.28
N MET A 130 1.79 19.37 14.08
CA MET A 130 2.30 18.73 12.86
C MET A 130 2.44 19.78 11.76
N PRO A 131 3.61 19.94 11.13
CA PRO A 131 3.78 20.91 10.07
C PRO A 131 2.86 20.63 8.89
N THR A 132 2.37 21.70 8.27
CA THR A 132 1.62 21.62 7.02
C THR A 132 2.62 21.50 5.86
N LEU A 133 2.45 20.46 5.04
CA LEU A 133 3.29 20.19 3.87
C LEU A 133 2.55 20.55 2.58
N GLN A 134 3.29 20.90 1.53
CA GLN A 134 2.75 21.29 0.21
C GLN A 134 1.61 22.34 0.32
N GLY A 135 1.65 23.20 1.35
CA GLY A 135 0.71 24.30 1.60
C GLY A 135 -0.68 23.91 2.13
N LYS A 136 -1.11 22.66 2.03
CA LYS A 136 -2.50 22.24 2.35
C LYS A 136 -2.66 20.78 2.82
N TYR A 137 -1.58 20.05 3.10
CA TYR A 137 -1.63 18.65 3.55
C TYR A 137 -0.89 18.49 4.88
N LYS A 138 -1.34 17.56 5.70
CA LYS A 138 -0.63 17.13 6.90
C LYS A 138 0.23 15.92 6.61
N VAL A 139 -0.33 14.90 5.96
CA VAL A 139 0.38 13.73 5.45
C VAL A 139 0.08 13.60 3.96
N PRO A 140 0.87 14.22 3.07
CA PRO A 140 0.55 14.33 1.65
C PRO A 140 0.15 13.02 0.97
N HIS A 141 0.87 11.91 1.21
CA HIS A 141 0.55 10.64 0.57
C HIS A 141 -0.71 9.96 1.15
N PHE A 142 -1.14 10.32 2.37
CA PHE A 142 -2.42 9.91 2.94
C PHE A 142 -3.56 10.81 2.43
N ASP A 143 -3.38 12.11 2.63
CA ASP A 143 -4.41 13.12 2.37
C ASP A 143 -4.80 13.15 0.88
N GLY A 144 -3.82 12.99 -0.03
CA GLY A 144 -4.07 12.90 -1.47
C GLY A 144 -4.95 11.71 -1.85
N LYS A 145 -4.70 10.54 -1.28
CA LYS A 145 -5.53 9.34 -1.50
C LYS A 145 -6.92 9.51 -0.88
N GLY A 146 -6.99 9.95 0.37
CA GLY A 146 -8.26 10.19 1.07
C GLY A 146 -9.12 11.26 0.40
N GLU A 147 -8.51 12.26 -0.23
CA GLU A 147 -9.22 13.25 -1.04
C GLU A 147 -9.72 12.65 -2.36
N ALA A 148 -8.93 11.81 -3.01
CA ALA A 148 -9.29 11.11 -4.24
C ALA A 148 -10.46 10.14 -4.07
N ASP A 149 -10.73 9.62 -2.86
CA ASP A 149 -11.92 8.80 -2.57
C ASP A 149 -13.21 9.48 -3.00
N LYS A 150 -13.28 10.82 -2.85
CA LYS A 150 -14.45 11.63 -3.23
C LYS A 150 -14.70 11.58 -4.73
N VAL A 151 -13.65 11.44 -5.54
CA VAL A 151 -13.75 11.36 -7.00
C VAL A 151 -14.42 10.06 -7.43
N PHE A 152 -13.98 8.91 -6.90
CA PHE A 152 -14.61 7.62 -7.19
C PHE A 152 -16.10 7.62 -6.78
N ARG A 153 -16.42 8.19 -5.61
CA ARG A 153 -17.79 8.29 -5.12
C ARG A 153 -18.65 9.21 -6.00
N SER A 154 -18.18 10.41 -6.32
CA SER A 154 -18.91 11.39 -7.12
C SER A 154 -19.18 10.93 -8.55
N LEU A 155 -18.26 10.18 -9.13
CA LEU A 155 -18.41 9.57 -10.45
C LEU A 155 -19.33 8.33 -10.45
N GLY A 156 -19.72 7.83 -9.28
CA GLY A 156 -20.53 6.62 -9.16
C GLY A 156 -19.82 5.35 -9.62
N VAL A 157 -18.49 5.31 -9.53
CA VAL A 157 -17.70 4.12 -9.85
C VAL A 157 -17.90 3.06 -8.75
N PRO A 158 -18.24 1.80 -9.10
CA PRO A 158 -18.48 0.74 -8.11
C PRO A 158 -17.17 0.35 -7.41
N THR A 159 -16.84 1.01 -6.30
CA THR A 159 -15.51 0.98 -5.67
C THR A 159 -15.55 0.42 -4.25
N THR A 160 -14.62 -0.50 -3.95
CA THR A 160 -14.22 -0.83 -2.58
C THR A 160 -12.95 -0.05 -2.25
N PHE A 161 -12.96 0.67 -1.13
CA PHE A 161 -11.85 1.52 -0.67
C PHE A 161 -10.97 0.70 0.24
N LEU A 162 -9.81 0.25 -0.27
CA LEU A 162 -8.85 -0.60 0.45
C LEU A 162 -7.82 0.28 1.17
N VAL A 163 -7.96 0.42 2.48
CA VAL A 163 -7.03 1.17 3.33
C VAL A 163 -5.90 0.24 3.76
N THR A 164 -4.70 0.48 3.24
CA THR A 164 -3.52 -0.32 3.55
C THR A 164 -2.83 0.16 4.84
N SER A 165 -1.73 -0.49 5.21
CA SER A 165 -0.93 -0.19 6.38
C SER A 165 0.57 -0.18 6.04
N PHE A 166 1.45 0.03 7.01
CA PHE A 166 2.90 0.02 6.81
C PHE A 166 3.37 -1.33 6.25
N TYR A 167 4.22 -1.32 5.19
CA TYR A 167 4.70 -2.56 4.56
C TYR A 167 5.96 -3.07 5.23
N TRP A 168 6.01 -4.37 5.57
CA TRP A 168 7.24 -4.98 6.08
C TRP A 168 8.36 -4.98 5.03
N GLU A 169 8.01 -4.96 3.74
CA GLU A 169 8.96 -4.83 2.64
C GLU A 169 9.73 -3.49 2.66
N ASN A 170 9.29 -2.50 3.44
CA ASN A 170 10.04 -1.26 3.66
C ASN A 170 11.37 -1.51 4.39
N PHE A 171 11.47 -2.59 5.15
CA PHE A 171 12.75 -3.04 5.74
C PHE A 171 13.74 -3.54 4.68
N ILE A 172 13.28 -3.91 3.48
CA ILE A 172 14.13 -4.40 2.40
C ILE A 172 14.46 -3.29 1.39
N TYR A 173 13.43 -2.52 0.98
CA TYR A 173 13.54 -1.66 -0.22
C TYR A 173 13.57 -0.16 0.08
N PHE A 174 13.09 0.27 1.26
CA PHE A 174 12.94 1.69 1.60
C PHE A 174 13.99 2.18 2.61
N GLY A 175 15.03 1.38 2.87
CA GLY A 175 16.10 1.75 3.79
C GLY A 175 15.65 1.88 5.26
N MET A 176 14.50 1.30 5.62
CA MET A 176 13.98 1.28 6.99
C MET A 176 14.47 0.06 7.79
N GLY A 177 15.29 -0.80 7.16
CA GLY A 177 15.91 -1.96 7.82
C GLY A 177 16.88 -1.57 8.91
N PRO A 178 17.38 -2.58 9.67
CA PRO A 178 18.36 -2.34 10.72
C PRO A 178 19.64 -1.73 10.16
N LYS A 179 20.08 -0.61 10.77
CA LYS A 179 21.33 0.07 10.42
C LYS A 179 22.26 0.07 11.62
N LYS A 180 23.57 0.03 11.35
CA LYS A 180 24.59 0.16 12.43
C LYS A 180 24.65 1.60 12.94
N GLY A 181 24.50 1.72 14.23
CA GLY A 181 24.78 2.96 14.92
C GLY A 181 26.29 3.22 15.11
N PRO A 182 26.67 4.36 15.69
CA PRO A 182 28.07 4.69 15.99
C PRO A 182 28.76 3.66 16.91
N ASP A 183 28.00 2.93 17.71
CA ASP A 183 28.45 1.84 18.58
C ASP A 183 28.59 0.47 17.87
N GLY A 184 28.36 0.45 16.56
CA GLY A 184 28.39 -0.77 15.73
C GLY A 184 27.20 -1.71 15.90
N LYS A 185 26.20 -1.36 16.71
CA LYS A 185 25.01 -2.18 16.94
C LYS A 185 23.90 -1.83 15.98
N LEU A 186 23.15 -2.87 15.56
CA LEU A 186 22.01 -2.67 14.68
C LEU A 186 20.82 -2.03 15.42
N ALA A 187 20.15 -1.10 14.76
CA ALA A 187 18.91 -0.53 15.23
C ALA A 187 17.94 -0.24 14.08
N ILE A 188 16.64 -0.40 14.35
CA ILE A 188 15.59 0.23 13.53
C ILE A 188 15.20 1.57 14.19
N THR A 189 15.00 2.59 13.36
CA THR A 189 14.69 3.95 13.84
C THR A 189 13.31 4.36 13.34
N MET A 190 12.38 4.63 14.29
CA MET A 190 11.02 5.09 13.96
C MET A 190 10.56 6.11 15.03
N PRO A 191 9.81 7.15 14.65
CA PRO A 191 9.34 8.16 15.59
C PRO A 191 7.98 7.78 16.23
N MET A 192 7.86 6.53 16.69
CA MET A 192 6.61 5.96 17.24
C MET A 192 6.57 5.90 18.77
N GLY A 193 7.68 6.22 19.47
CA GLY A 193 7.73 6.01 20.92
C GLY A 193 7.42 4.54 21.29
N ASP A 194 6.50 4.34 22.21
CA ASP A 194 5.99 3.03 22.63
C ASP A 194 4.73 2.57 21.87
N LYS A 195 4.26 3.37 20.90
CA LYS A 195 3.01 3.16 20.18
C LYS A 195 3.14 2.11 19.09
N LYS A 196 2.00 1.49 18.76
CA LYS A 196 1.91 0.47 17.71
C LYS A 196 1.56 1.10 16.37
N VAL A 197 2.12 0.53 15.32
CA VAL A 197 1.73 0.81 13.94
C VAL A 197 1.08 -0.42 13.32
N ALA A 198 0.00 -0.21 12.57
CA ALA A 198 -0.59 -1.26 11.74
C ALA A 198 0.36 -1.57 10.58
N SER A 199 0.66 -2.85 10.37
CA SER A 199 1.65 -3.27 9.36
C SER A 199 1.29 -4.59 8.70
N ILE A 200 1.77 -4.84 7.46
CA ILE A 200 1.36 -5.98 6.66
C ILE A 200 2.44 -6.38 5.65
N ALA A 201 2.45 -7.66 5.24
CA ALA A 201 3.20 -8.11 4.07
C ALA A 201 2.50 -7.69 2.76
N VAL A 202 3.24 -7.24 1.76
CA VAL A 202 2.70 -6.84 0.45
C VAL A 202 1.95 -7.98 -0.25
N ASP A 203 2.42 -9.21 -0.14
CA ASP A 203 1.71 -10.36 -0.73
C ASP A 203 0.34 -10.60 -0.09
N ASP A 204 0.18 -10.28 1.20
CA ASP A 204 -1.11 -10.39 1.89
C ASP A 204 -2.08 -9.28 1.47
N ILE A 205 -1.60 -8.07 1.15
CA ILE A 205 -2.42 -7.04 0.48
C ILE A 205 -3.00 -7.61 -0.83
N GLY A 206 -2.17 -8.28 -1.63
CA GLY A 206 -2.60 -8.89 -2.88
C GLY A 206 -3.67 -9.96 -2.70
N LYS A 207 -3.52 -10.85 -1.70
CA LYS A 207 -4.52 -11.89 -1.38
C LYS A 207 -5.84 -11.27 -0.92
N VAL A 208 -5.79 -10.24 -0.08
CA VAL A 208 -7.01 -9.53 0.37
C VAL A 208 -7.70 -8.83 -0.79
N ALA A 209 -6.96 -8.10 -1.63
CA ALA A 209 -7.55 -7.47 -2.82
C ALA A 209 -8.21 -8.49 -3.76
N TYR A 210 -7.57 -9.65 -3.94
CA TYR A 210 -8.16 -10.77 -4.68
C TYR A 210 -9.46 -11.29 -4.04
N ALA A 211 -9.49 -11.45 -2.71
CA ALA A 211 -10.69 -11.84 -2.00
C ALA A 211 -11.81 -10.80 -2.12
N ILE A 212 -11.49 -9.51 -2.11
CA ILE A 212 -12.45 -8.41 -2.30
C ILE A 212 -13.13 -8.50 -3.67
N PHE A 213 -12.42 -8.85 -4.75
CA PHE A 213 -13.05 -9.01 -6.07
C PHE A 213 -14.11 -10.14 -6.10
N LYS A 214 -14.04 -11.10 -5.18
CA LYS A 214 -15.06 -12.15 -5.00
C LYS A 214 -16.25 -11.70 -4.13
N ARG A 215 -16.23 -10.48 -3.59
CA ARG A 215 -17.16 -9.94 -2.62
C ARG A 215 -17.82 -8.63 -3.12
N PRO A 216 -18.73 -8.69 -4.09
CA PRO A 216 -19.42 -7.50 -4.61
C PRO A 216 -20.24 -6.76 -3.54
N ASP A 217 -20.57 -7.40 -2.42
CA ASP A 217 -21.20 -6.79 -1.25
C ASP A 217 -20.28 -5.79 -0.51
N LEU A 218 -19.00 -5.76 -0.83
CA LEU A 218 -18.03 -4.78 -0.31
C LEU A 218 -17.95 -3.49 -1.17
N ILE A 219 -18.62 -3.43 -2.32
CA ILE A 219 -18.69 -2.21 -3.12
C ILE A 219 -19.34 -1.08 -2.30
N GLY A 220 -18.74 0.10 -2.33
CA GLY A 220 -19.12 1.27 -1.55
C GLY A 220 -18.53 1.30 -0.14
N LYS A 221 -17.96 0.19 0.34
CA LYS A 221 -17.40 0.08 1.69
C LYS A 221 -15.91 0.41 1.72
N THR A 222 -15.45 0.84 2.91
CA THR A 222 -14.04 0.96 3.25
C THR A 222 -13.60 -0.31 3.99
N VAL A 223 -12.50 -0.91 3.54
CA VAL A 223 -11.91 -2.12 4.11
C VAL A 223 -10.48 -1.81 4.51
N GLY A 224 -10.25 -1.65 5.81
CA GLY A 224 -8.91 -1.47 6.35
C GLY A 224 -8.24 -2.80 6.67
N ILE A 225 -6.94 -2.89 6.39
CA ILE A 225 -6.19 -4.14 6.52
C ILE A 225 -4.86 -3.96 7.24
N ALA A 226 -4.54 -4.94 8.09
CA ALA A 226 -3.23 -5.12 8.69
C ALA A 226 -2.94 -6.61 8.93
N GLY A 227 -1.66 -6.98 8.90
CA GLY A 227 -1.16 -8.30 9.30
C GLY A 227 -0.86 -8.37 10.79
N ALA A 228 -0.39 -7.26 11.35
CA ALA A 228 -0.11 -7.10 12.78
C ALA A 228 -0.21 -5.64 13.21
N HIS A 229 -0.39 -5.43 14.52
CA HIS A 229 -0.24 -4.16 15.22
C HIS A 229 0.97 -4.27 16.14
N LEU A 230 2.11 -3.68 15.76
CA LEU A 230 3.39 -3.86 16.45
C LEU A 230 4.01 -2.52 16.82
N SER A 231 4.59 -2.44 18.02
CA SER A 231 5.49 -1.34 18.38
C SER A 231 6.87 -1.53 17.73
N GLY A 232 7.66 -0.45 17.67
CA GLY A 232 9.04 -0.54 17.20
C GLY A 232 9.89 -1.52 18.03
N ALA A 233 9.64 -1.59 19.34
CA ALA A 233 10.32 -2.52 20.24
C ALA A 233 9.95 -3.99 19.94
N GLU A 234 8.68 -4.27 19.67
CA GLU A 234 8.22 -5.61 19.26
C GLU A 234 8.83 -6.02 17.92
N MET A 235 8.90 -5.09 16.93
CA MET A 235 9.55 -5.34 15.64
C MET A 235 11.04 -5.61 15.81
N ALA A 236 11.75 -4.81 16.62
CA ALA A 236 13.18 -4.98 16.90
C ALA A 236 13.48 -6.34 17.56
N LYS A 237 12.61 -6.78 18.48
CA LYS A 237 12.70 -8.12 19.11
C LYS A 237 12.56 -9.24 18.09
N SER A 238 11.58 -9.16 17.20
CA SER A 238 11.37 -10.15 16.13
C SER A 238 12.53 -10.16 15.14
N LEU A 239 13.06 -8.99 14.76
CA LEU A 239 14.25 -8.86 13.91
C LEU A 239 15.46 -9.47 14.58
N SER A 240 15.70 -9.21 15.87
CA SER A 240 16.81 -9.80 16.61
C SER A 240 16.77 -11.33 16.57
N LYS A 241 15.60 -11.90 16.82
CA LYS A 241 15.38 -13.36 16.77
C LYS A 241 15.66 -13.92 15.38
N ALA A 242 15.14 -13.25 14.33
CA ALA A 242 15.26 -13.72 12.96
C ALA A 242 16.70 -13.63 12.43
N LEU A 243 17.42 -12.57 12.77
CA LEU A 243 18.79 -12.30 12.32
C LEU A 243 19.86 -12.97 13.19
N GLY A 244 19.50 -13.49 14.37
CA GLY A 244 20.44 -14.10 15.29
C GLY A 244 21.42 -13.12 15.95
N GLN A 245 21.11 -11.83 15.96
CA GLN A 245 21.91 -10.77 16.56
C GLN A 245 21.03 -9.65 17.11
N GLU A 246 21.52 -8.90 18.09
CA GLU A 246 20.77 -7.81 18.70
C GLU A 246 20.41 -6.74 17.67
N VAL A 247 19.10 -6.42 17.57
CA VAL A 247 18.58 -5.25 16.87
C VAL A 247 17.85 -4.41 17.92
N ARG A 248 18.26 -3.16 18.07
CA ARG A 248 17.62 -2.22 19.00
C ARG A 248 16.50 -1.44 18.33
N TYR A 249 15.61 -0.92 19.13
CA TYR A 249 14.66 0.08 18.71
C TYR A 249 15.15 1.46 19.16
N ASN A 250 15.35 2.34 18.20
CA ASN A 250 15.70 3.74 18.41
C ASN A 250 14.45 4.60 18.21
N ALA A 251 13.75 4.90 19.32
CA ALA A 251 12.61 5.81 19.31
C ALA A 251 13.12 7.25 19.29
N ILE A 252 12.87 7.97 18.22
CA ILE A 252 13.24 9.37 18.06
C ILE A 252 12.00 10.26 17.99
N PRO A 253 12.12 11.57 18.26
CA PRO A 253 11.05 12.52 18.02
C PRO A 253 10.71 12.64 16.52
N PRO A 254 9.44 12.91 16.15
CA PRO A 254 9.05 13.07 14.74
C PRO A 254 9.77 14.21 14.04
N GLU A 255 10.07 15.30 14.73
CA GLU A 255 10.85 16.44 14.21
C GLU A 255 12.27 16.02 13.83
N THR A 256 12.89 15.13 14.60
CA THR A 256 14.21 14.56 14.28
C THR A 256 14.10 13.67 13.01
N TYR A 257 13.04 12.87 12.88
CA TYR A 257 12.85 12.05 11.69
C TYR A 257 12.68 12.91 10.44
N ARG A 258 11.86 13.97 10.51
CA ARG A 258 11.68 14.93 9.42
C ARG A 258 12.99 15.60 8.98
N SER A 259 13.93 15.82 9.92
CA SER A 259 15.22 16.46 9.65
C SER A 259 16.26 15.56 8.97
N PHE A 260 15.98 14.28 8.73
CA PHE A 260 16.93 13.37 8.06
C PHE A 260 17.23 13.74 6.60
N GLY A 261 16.39 14.57 5.97
CA GLY A 261 16.66 15.18 4.67
C GLY A 261 16.62 14.22 3.45
N PHE A 262 16.27 12.97 3.63
CA PHE A 262 16.00 12.10 2.48
C PHE A 262 14.64 12.48 1.84
N PRO A 263 14.45 12.23 0.52
CA PRO A 263 13.18 12.56 -0.14
C PRO A 263 11.96 11.94 0.56
N GLY A 264 11.02 12.76 1.02
CA GLY A 264 9.81 12.33 1.74
C GLY A 264 9.98 12.10 3.23
N ALA A 265 11.13 12.47 3.84
CA ALA A 265 11.34 12.37 5.28
C ALA A 265 10.32 13.18 6.09
N ASP A 266 9.90 14.32 5.57
CA ASP A 266 8.89 15.20 6.14
C ASP A 266 7.49 14.54 6.14
N ASP A 267 7.09 13.96 5.01
CA ASP A 267 5.82 13.24 4.86
C ASP A 267 5.78 11.99 5.75
N LEU A 268 6.85 11.17 5.74
CA LEU A 268 6.95 9.99 6.60
C LEU A 268 7.00 10.35 8.07
N GLY A 269 7.70 11.41 8.45
CA GLY A 269 7.73 11.91 9.82
C GLY A 269 6.34 12.35 10.31
N ASN A 270 5.56 13.00 9.45
CA ASN A 270 4.18 13.35 9.73
C ASN A 270 3.27 12.10 9.81
N MET A 271 3.46 11.12 8.92
CA MET A 271 2.73 9.86 8.94
C MET A 271 2.92 9.12 10.27
N PHE A 272 4.16 8.91 10.67
CA PHE A 272 4.45 8.26 11.95
C PHE A 272 3.96 9.07 13.16
N GLN A 273 4.03 10.40 13.09
CA GLN A 273 3.45 11.25 14.14
C GLN A 273 1.92 11.07 14.20
N PHE A 274 1.24 11.01 13.06
CA PHE A 274 -0.20 10.73 13.01
C PHE A 274 -0.53 9.37 13.62
N ASP A 275 0.16 8.31 13.18
CA ASP A 275 -0.06 6.95 13.71
C ASP A 275 0.22 6.87 15.23
N ARG A 276 1.22 7.60 15.73
CA ARG A 276 1.55 7.68 17.14
C ARG A 276 0.48 8.43 17.96
N ASP A 277 0.12 9.64 17.50
CA ASP A 277 -0.75 10.54 18.25
C ASP A 277 -2.22 10.10 18.20
N PHE A 278 -2.61 9.39 17.16
CA PHE A 278 -3.96 8.85 16.93
C PHE A 278 -3.99 7.31 16.84
N GLU A 279 -3.10 6.64 17.59
CA GLU A 279 -2.91 5.19 17.58
C GLU A 279 -4.23 4.41 17.57
N GLN A 280 -5.14 4.73 18.49
CA GLN A 280 -6.41 4.02 18.61
C GLN A 280 -7.25 4.11 17.33
N ALA A 281 -7.33 5.28 16.71
CA ALA A 281 -8.07 5.48 15.47
C ALA A 281 -7.40 4.76 14.30
N ALA A 282 -6.07 4.86 14.17
CA ALA A 282 -5.29 4.23 13.11
C ALA A 282 -5.38 2.69 13.17
N LEU A 283 -5.30 2.10 14.36
CA LEU A 283 -5.43 0.65 14.55
C LEU A 283 -6.88 0.16 14.37
N ALA A 284 -7.87 0.90 14.88
CA ALA A 284 -9.29 0.56 14.74
C ALA A 284 -9.74 0.59 13.27
N ALA A 285 -9.16 1.48 12.46
CA ALA A 285 -9.39 1.53 11.01
C ALA A 285 -8.87 0.27 10.27
N ARG A 286 -7.98 -0.53 10.87
CA ARG A 286 -7.32 -1.71 10.28
C ARG A 286 -7.46 -2.96 11.15
N PRO A 287 -8.68 -3.49 11.34
CA PRO A 287 -8.94 -4.60 12.24
C PRO A 287 -8.31 -5.90 11.72
N LEU A 288 -7.55 -6.60 12.56
CA LEU A 288 -6.87 -7.86 12.21
C LEU A 288 -7.86 -8.98 11.85
N GLU A 289 -9.00 -9.06 12.55
CA GLU A 289 -10.03 -10.06 12.26
C GLU A 289 -10.63 -9.89 10.87
N GLY A 290 -10.93 -8.64 10.47
CA GLY A 290 -11.42 -8.34 9.11
C GLY A 290 -10.43 -8.76 8.03
N THR A 291 -9.13 -8.53 8.27
CA THR A 291 -8.08 -8.98 7.36
C THR A 291 -7.99 -10.50 7.28
N ARG A 292 -8.06 -11.21 8.43
CA ARG A 292 -8.05 -12.68 8.46
C ARG A 292 -9.28 -13.31 7.81
N ALA A 293 -10.44 -12.68 7.93
CA ALA A 293 -11.65 -13.15 7.27
C ALA A 293 -11.53 -13.12 5.73
N LEU A 294 -10.78 -12.16 5.19
CA LEU A 294 -10.49 -12.05 3.74
C LEU A 294 -9.26 -12.87 3.31
N ASN A 295 -8.29 -13.06 4.20
CA ASN A 295 -7.10 -13.87 3.97
C ASN A 295 -6.80 -14.78 5.17
N PRO A 296 -7.36 -16.00 5.21
CA PRO A 296 -7.10 -16.97 6.29
C PRO A 296 -5.61 -17.35 6.45
N GLU A 297 -4.81 -17.17 5.39
CA GLU A 297 -3.35 -17.41 5.40
C GLU A 297 -2.55 -16.16 5.77
N LEU A 298 -3.16 -15.18 6.46
CA LEU A 298 -2.51 -13.93 6.86
C LEU A 298 -1.25 -14.21 7.68
N GLN A 299 -0.11 -13.73 7.19
CA GLN A 299 1.18 -13.93 7.83
C GLN A 299 1.31 -13.07 9.10
N SER A 300 1.95 -13.62 10.13
CA SER A 300 2.56 -12.81 11.18
C SER A 300 3.89 -12.20 10.72
N PHE A 301 4.38 -11.20 11.45
CA PHE A 301 5.68 -10.60 11.14
C PHE A 301 6.82 -11.62 11.24
N ASP A 302 6.79 -12.51 12.23
CA ASP A 302 7.78 -13.59 12.37
C ASP A 302 7.75 -14.57 11.18
N GLN A 303 6.56 -14.90 10.67
CA GLN A 303 6.43 -15.76 9.48
C GLN A 303 6.95 -15.07 8.21
N TRP A 304 6.73 -13.76 8.09
CA TRP A 304 7.29 -12.98 7.00
C TRP A 304 8.83 -12.91 7.10
N LEU A 305 9.36 -12.64 8.30
CA LEU A 305 10.82 -12.61 8.56
C LEU A 305 11.47 -13.95 8.24
N ALA A 306 10.86 -15.07 8.60
CA ALA A 306 11.39 -16.40 8.29
C ALA A 306 11.65 -16.61 6.78
N LYS A 307 10.90 -15.93 5.91
CA LYS A 307 11.02 -16.01 4.45
C LYS A 307 11.91 -14.92 3.83
N ASN A 308 12.10 -13.80 4.54
CA ASN A 308 12.64 -12.59 3.93
C ASN A 308 13.87 -12.02 4.66
N LYS A 309 14.28 -12.55 5.81
CA LYS A 309 15.39 -12.01 6.61
C LYS A 309 16.70 -11.85 5.83
N ASP A 310 16.99 -12.81 4.94
CA ASP A 310 18.23 -12.81 4.13
C ASP A 310 18.22 -11.75 3.01
N ARG A 311 17.08 -11.09 2.81
CA ARG A 311 16.89 -9.98 1.85
C ARG A 311 16.97 -8.60 2.50
N ILE A 312 17.01 -8.55 3.84
CA ILE A 312 17.08 -7.29 4.58
C ILE A 312 18.54 -6.81 4.55
N PRO A 313 18.84 -5.62 3.97
CA PRO A 313 20.17 -5.06 4.03
C PRO A 313 20.56 -4.77 5.48
N LEU A 314 21.77 -5.14 5.85
CA LEU A 314 22.37 -4.83 7.17
C LEU A 314 23.53 -3.86 6.93
N GLU A 315 23.27 -2.57 7.00
CA GLU A 315 24.23 -1.48 6.73
C GLU A 315 24.79 -0.88 8.01
#